data_02c1bc5eae98c899b8dd0647b3367dbd
#
_entry.id   02c1bc5eae98c899b8dd0647b3367dbd
#
_cell.length_a   1.000
_cell.length_b   1.000
_cell.length_c   1.000
_cell.angle_alpha   90.00
_cell.angle_beta   90.00
_cell.angle_gamma   90.00
#
_symmetry.space_group_name_H-M   'P 1'
#
loop_
_entity.id
_entity.type
_entity.pdbx_description
1 polymer ?
#
loop_
_entity_poly.entity_id
_entity_poly.type
_entity_poly.pdbx_seq_one_letter_code
_entity_poly.pdbx_strand_id
1 'polypeptide(L)'
;MKRVSKKSDINIAITAASYSGNKGAAAMLQSSLSQLYEKYGSRLNVKLMSVYPNADREQVPFDFVEVVPATPEKLVFLAFPLAVLYKGLGWLPVIKTLLDKNKIIAAYRDTDLVIDEAGISFSDNRGFVMNTYAFITMAVPKLIGVPVVKYSQAMGSFESFFNRIYAKIILPRMELICARGDITMENLRSIGVDKKAVICADGAFSMKDSMKAAEKVEEHISEDPFYNGNVVGLSLSSVVDKKCRKLNINYRGIMYGFAKYLIKHGYNVLLIANAARIGSVKARNN
;
A
#
# COMPACT_ATOMS: atom_id res chain seq x y z
N MET A 1 18.53 42.57 9.79
CA MET A 1 17.39 41.64 9.72
C MET A 1 17.68 40.56 8.68
N LYS A 2 18.03 39.34 9.09
CA LYS A 2 18.16 38.22 8.16
C LYS A 2 16.77 37.86 7.66
N ARG A 3 16.53 37.91 6.32
CA ARG A 3 15.32 37.37 5.69
C ARG A 3 15.20 35.91 6.11
N VAL A 4 14.18 35.57 6.93
CA VAL A 4 13.76 34.19 7.15
C VAL A 4 13.26 33.72 5.79
N SER A 5 14.02 32.85 5.12
CA SER A 5 13.56 32.15 3.93
C SER A 5 12.29 31.40 4.32
N LYS A 6 11.16 31.70 3.68
CA LYS A 6 9.95 30.89 3.77
C LYS A 6 10.38 29.47 3.40
N LYS A 7 10.30 28.53 4.36
CA LYS A 7 10.52 27.11 4.06
C LYS A 7 9.51 26.73 2.99
N SER A 8 9.99 26.23 1.85
CA SER A 8 9.14 25.75 0.75
C SER A 8 8.21 24.64 1.18
N ASP A 9 7.07 24.53 0.53
CA ASP A 9 6.13 23.39 0.69
C ASP A 9 6.84 22.07 0.35
N ILE A 10 6.37 21.00 0.97
CA ILE A 10 6.87 19.64 0.78
C ILE A 10 5.79 18.85 0.04
N ASN A 11 6.09 18.45 -1.18
CA ASN A 11 5.17 17.72 -2.05
C ASN A 11 5.59 16.24 -2.12
N ILE A 12 4.75 15.34 -1.63
CA ILE A 12 5.01 13.90 -1.60
C ILE A 12 3.92 13.18 -2.40
N ALA A 13 4.30 12.26 -3.27
CA ALA A 13 3.35 11.31 -3.82
C ALA A 13 3.46 9.97 -3.11
N ILE A 14 2.30 9.38 -2.73
CA ILE A 14 2.23 8.02 -2.19
C ILE A 14 1.57 7.14 -3.23
N THR A 15 2.18 6.00 -3.52
CA THR A 15 1.69 5.04 -4.52
C THR A 15 1.58 3.63 -3.94
N ALA A 16 0.79 2.80 -4.59
CA ALA A 16 0.52 1.42 -4.19
C ALA A 16 -0.12 1.26 -2.79
N ALA A 17 -0.69 2.33 -2.27
CA ALA A 17 -1.47 2.41 -1.04
C ALA A 17 -2.94 2.74 -1.34
N SER A 18 -3.85 2.47 -0.40
CA SER A 18 -5.28 2.78 -0.53
C SER A 18 -5.96 2.70 0.82
N TYR A 19 -6.87 3.62 1.11
CA TYR A 19 -7.76 3.54 2.27
C TYR A 19 -8.87 2.50 2.07
N SER A 20 -9.39 2.40 0.85
CA SER A 20 -10.54 1.55 0.51
C SER A 20 -10.16 0.10 0.16
N GLY A 21 -8.87 -0.21 -0.03
CA GLY A 21 -8.39 -1.50 -0.51
C GLY A 21 -8.51 -2.61 0.52
N ASN A 22 -7.69 -2.57 1.54
CA ASN A 22 -7.75 -3.47 2.69
C ASN A 22 -7.29 -2.73 3.96
N LYS A 23 -7.72 -3.22 5.13
CA LYS A 23 -7.48 -2.54 6.41
C LYS A 23 -6.00 -2.41 6.77
N GLY A 24 -5.18 -3.40 6.41
CA GLY A 24 -3.73 -3.33 6.64
C GLY A 24 -3.05 -2.26 5.80
N ALA A 25 -3.41 -2.14 4.51
CA ALA A 25 -2.90 -1.06 3.66
C ALA A 25 -3.39 0.31 4.14
N ALA A 26 -4.66 0.41 4.56
CA ALA A 26 -5.21 1.64 5.13
C ALA A 26 -4.47 2.06 6.41
N ALA A 27 -4.17 1.11 7.32
CA ALA A 27 -3.43 1.38 8.55
C ALA A 27 -1.99 1.86 8.27
N MET A 28 -1.28 1.24 7.32
CA MET A 28 0.04 1.72 6.87
C MET A 28 -0.04 3.14 6.34
N LEU A 29 -0.95 3.41 5.41
CA LEU A 29 -1.14 4.72 4.80
C LEU A 29 -1.50 5.79 5.85
N GLN A 30 -2.42 5.50 6.76
CA GLN A 30 -2.77 6.41 7.84
C GLN A 30 -1.58 6.72 8.76
N SER A 31 -0.82 5.69 9.12
CA SER A 31 0.40 5.84 9.91
C SER A 31 1.40 6.76 9.23
N SER A 32 1.70 6.52 7.95
CA SER A 32 2.64 7.34 7.17
C SER A 32 2.18 8.78 7.04
N LEU A 33 0.90 9.01 6.71
CA LEU A 33 0.34 10.36 6.59
C LEU A 33 0.40 11.10 7.91
N SER A 34 0.08 10.46 9.02
CA SER A 34 0.14 11.07 10.36
C SER A 34 1.57 11.45 10.73
N GLN A 35 2.56 10.59 10.50
CA GLN A 35 3.97 10.86 10.78
C GLN A 35 4.52 11.99 9.88
N LEU A 36 4.16 12.00 8.60
CA LEU A 36 4.56 13.07 7.67
C LEU A 36 3.96 14.42 8.11
N TYR A 37 2.69 14.43 8.50
CA TYR A 37 2.06 15.66 8.98
C TYR A 37 2.65 16.14 10.31
N GLU A 38 2.93 15.24 11.25
CA GLU A 38 3.62 15.58 12.51
C GLU A 38 4.97 16.25 12.27
N LYS A 39 5.70 15.79 11.24
CA LYS A 39 7.02 16.32 10.89
C LYS A 39 6.99 17.63 10.11
N TYR A 40 6.06 17.79 9.17
CA TYR A 40 6.07 18.89 8.21
C TYR A 40 4.93 19.90 8.42
N GLY A 41 3.86 19.52 9.14
CA GLY A 41 2.70 20.36 9.44
C GLY A 41 1.99 20.85 8.17
N SER A 42 1.51 22.08 8.22
CA SER A 42 0.77 22.73 7.13
C SER A 42 1.56 22.95 5.82
N ARG A 43 2.85 22.61 5.80
CA ARG A 43 3.66 22.64 4.57
C ARG A 43 3.59 21.37 3.76
N LEU A 44 2.96 20.33 4.29
CA LEU A 44 2.83 19.04 3.64
C LEU A 44 1.69 19.05 2.64
N ASN A 45 1.98 18.67 1.40
CA ASN A 45 1.00 18.32 0.39
C ASN A 45 1.24 16.88 -0.07
N VAL A 46 0.22 16.04 -0.05
CA VAL A 46 0.34 14.64 -0.45
C VAL A 46 -0.56 14.36 -1.65
N LYS A 47 -0.03 13.72 -2.68
CA LYS A 47 -0.78 13.16 -3.79
C LYS A 47 -0.87 11.64 -3.64
N LEU A 48 -2.05 11.14 -3.31
CA LEU A 48 -2.30 9.69 -3.25
C LEU A 48 -2.63 9.17 -4.65
N MET A 49 -1.70 8.42 -5.25
CA MET A 49 -1.86 7.80 -6.57
C MET A 49 -2.73 6.55 -6.46
N SER A 50 -4.03 6.73 -6.51
CA SER A 50 -5.01 5.71 -6.13
C SER A 50 -5.47 4.85 -7.31
N VAL A 51 -5.58 3.54 -7.07
CA VAL A 51 -6.25 2.57 -7.96
C VAL A 51 -7.78 2.54 -7.75
N TYR A 52 -8.26 3.10 -6.62
CA TYR A 52 -9.69 3.21 -6.27
C TYR A 52 -10.08 4.67 -5.97
N PRO A 53 -9.93 5.60 -6.93
CA PRO A 53 -9.92 7.03 -6.63
C PRO A 53 -11.23 7.56 -6.04
N ASN A 54 -12.38 7.01 -6.41
CA ASN A 54 -13.65 7.46 -5.87
C ASN A 54 -13.83 7.03 -4.41
N ALA A 55 -13.59 5.73 -4.12
CA ALA A 55 -13.70 5.20 -2.77
C ALA A 55 -12.64 5.79 -1.82
N ASP A 56 -11.43 6.04 -2.31
CA ASP A 56 -10.40 6.67 -1.48
C ASP A 56 -10.72 8.13 -1.16
N ARG A 57 -11.31 8.91 -2.09
CA ARG A 57 -11.76 10.29 -1.82
C ARG A 57 -12.80 10.37 -0.70
N GLU A 58 -13.68 9.38 -0.62
CA GLU A 58 -14.70 9.32 0.42
C GLU A 58 -14.15 8.94 1.80
N GLN A 59 -12.99 8.27 1.84
CA GLN A 59 -12.43 7.68 3.06
C GLN A 59 -11.21 8.39 3.61
N VAL A 60 -10.48 9.16 2.78
CA VAL A 60 -9.29 9.90 3.22
C VAL A 60 -9.72 11.03 4.18
N PRO A 61 -9.26 11.00 5.46
CA PRO A 61 -9.72 11.97 6.45
C PRO A 61 -8.82 13.22 6.55
N PHE A 62 -7.94 13.47 5.57
CA PHE A 62 -6.92 14.52 5.63
C PHE A 62 -7.06 15.50 4.46
N ASP A 63 -7.23 16.79 4.76
CA ASP A 63 -7.40 17.86 3.77
C ASP A 63 -6.12 18.13 2.96
N PHE A 64 -4.95 17.76 3.47
CA PHE A 64 -3.67 17.89 2.77
C PHE A 64 -3.40 16.75 1.77
N VAL A 65 -4.35 15.85 1.57
CA VAL A 65 -4.22 14.70 0.65
C VAL A 65 -5.12 14.87 -0.56
N GLU A 66 -4.52 15.03 -1.72
CA GLU A 66 -5.19 14.99 -3.03
C GLU A 66 -5.20 13.57 -3.59
N VAL A 67 -6.36 13.03 -3.94
CA VAL A 67 -6.48 11.71 -4.57
C VAL A 67 -6.40 11.82 -6.09
N VAL A 68 -5.30 11.32 -6.65
CA VAL A 68 -5.04 11.30 -8.09
C VAL A 68 -5.40 9.93 -8.69
N PRO A 69 -6.27 9.87 -9.72
CA PRO A 69 -6.64 8.61 -10.36
C PRO A 69 -5.45 7.98 -11.11
N ALA A 70 -4.89 6.88 -10.58
CA ALA A 70 -3.78 6.13 -11.14
C ALA A 70 -4.14 4.63 -11.26
N THR A 71 -5.24 4.34 -11.99
CA THR A 71 -5.67 2.95 -12.21
C THR A 71 -4.62 2.17 -13.01
N PRO A 72 -4.54 0.83 -12.86
CA PRO A 72 -3.56 0.01 -13.56
C PRO A 72 -3.52 0.27 -15.07
N GLU A 73 -4.69 0.42 -15.70
CA GLU A 73 -4.80 0.66 -17.15
C GLU A 73 -4.18 2.02 -17.52
N LYS A 74 -4.49 3.07 -16.76
CA LYS A 74 -3.92 4.41 -16.98
C LYS A 74 -2.41 4.44 -16.76
N LEU A 75 -1.94 3.71 -15.73
CA LEU A 75 -0.52 3.66 -15.42
C LEU A 75 0.25 2.90 -16.50
N VAL A 76 -0.22 1.70 -16.88
CA VAL A 76 0.49 0.80 -17.80
C VAL A 76 0.40 1.29 -19.25
N PHE A 77 -0.80 1.63 -19.72
CA PHE A 77 -1.03 1.91 -21.15
C PHE A 77 -0.91 3.39 -21.50
N LEU A 78 -0.89 4.28 -20.52
CA LEU A 78 -0.78 5.71 -20.79
C LEU A 78 0.44 6.34 -20.11
N ALA A 79 0.56 6.29 -18.79
CA ALA A 79 1.61 7.00 -18.08
C ALA A 79 3.01 6.41 -18.34
N PHE A 80 3.14 5.08 -18.42
CA PHE A 80 4.44 4.44 -18.68
C PHE A 80 5.00 4.75 -20.08
N PRO A 81 4.26 4.58 -21.20
CA PRO A 81 4.75 5.02 -22.50
C PRO A 81 5.10 6.50 -22.56
N LEU A 82 4.28 7.36 -21.95
CA LEU A 82 4.57 8.81 -21.88
C LEU A 82 5.83 9.10 -21.06
N ALA A 83 6.07 8.38 -19.96
CA ALA A 83 7.29 8.55 -19.17
C ALA A 83 8.55 8.09 -19.95
N VAL A 84 8.44 7.04 -20.77
CA VAL A 84 9.53 6.64 -21.68
C VAL A 84 9.82 7.73 -22.71
N LEU A 85 8.78 8.30 -23.33
CA LEU A 85 8.90 9.44 -24.25
C LEU A 85 9.48 10.68 -23.54
N TYR A 86 9.06 10.95 -22.31
CA TYR A 86 9.60 12.04 -21.49
C TYR A 86 11.10 11.87 -21.28
N LYS A 87 11.56 10.66 -20.95
CA LYS A 87 13.00 10.36 -20.76
C LYS A 87 13.80 10.57 -22.04
N GLY A 88 13.27 10.22 -23.20
CA GLY A 88 13.95 10.32 -24.50
C GLY A 88 13.86 11.71 -25.13
N LEU A 89 12.71 12.34 -25.09
CA LEU A 89 12.37 13.54 -25.85
C LEU A 89 11.93 14.74 -24.98
N GLY A 90 11.91 14.59 -23.66
CA GLY A 90 11.45 15.64 -22.73
C GLY A 90 12.33 16.91 -22.69
N TRP A 91 13.48 16.90 -23.36
CA TRP A 91 14.30 18.08 -23.59
C TRP A 91 13.69 19.02 -24.65
N LEU A 92 12.75 18.54 -25.49
CA LEU A 92 11.99 19.35 -26.43
C LEU A 92 10.81 20.03 -25.73
N PRO A 93 10.75 21.39 -25.69
CA PRO A 93 9.71 22.10 -24.91
C PRO A 93 8.29 21.75 -25.32
N VAL A 94 8.02 21.56 -26.62
CA VAL A 94 6.69 21.21 -27.14
C VAL A 94 6.25 19.84 -26.63
N ILE A 95 7.13 18.84 -26.68
CA ILE A 95 6.84 17.48 -26.20
C ILE A 95 6.64 17.50 -24.70
N LYS A 96 7.51 18.20 -23.95
CA LYS A 96 7.37 18.35 -22.51
C LYS A 96 6.00 18.93 -22.15
N THR A 97 5.59 20.04 -22.78
CA THR A 97 4.27 20.66 -22.54
C THR A 97 3.10 19.71 -22.85
N LEU A 98 3.23 18.88 -23.89
CA LEU A 98 2.21 17.91 -24.25
C LEU A 98 2.11 16.79 -23.19
N LEU A 99 3.25 16.27 -22.75
CA LEU A 99 3.32 15.21 -21.76
C LEU A 99 2.83 15.68 -20.38
N ASP A 100 3.08 16.94 -20.04
CA ASP A 100 2.63 17.58 -18.81
C ASP A 100 1.09 17.72 -18.70
N LYS A 101 0.35 17.57 -19.81
CA LYS A 101 -1.12 17.49 -19.79
C LYS A 101 -1.64 16.17 -19.19
N ASN A 102 -0.82 15.14 -19.14
CA ASN A 102 -1.22 13.89 -18.47
C ASN A 102 -1.21 14.06 -16.95
N LYS A 103 -2.35 13.86 -16.29
CA LYS A 103 -2.53 14.09 -14.85
C LYS A 103 -1.58 13.26 -13.98
N ILE A 104 -1.22 12.04 -14.38
CA ILE A 104 -0.29 11.18 -13.62
C ILE A 104 1.14 11.70 -13.76
N ILE A 105 1.57 12.05 -14.98
CA ILE A 105 2.90 12.62 -15.24
C ILE A 105 3.05 13.96 -14.51
N ALA A 106 2.06 14.85 -14.63
CA ALA A 106 2.05 16.13 -13.92
C ALA A 106 2.10 15.94 -12.40
N ALA A 107 1.30 15.01 -11.87
CA ALA A 107 1.28 14.73 -10.43
C ALA A 107 2.65 14.28 -9.90
N TYR A 108 3.34 13.39 -10.60
CA TYR A 108 4.69 12.96 -10.21
C TYR A 108 5.72 14.08 -10.41
N ARG A 109 5.69 14.81 -11.52
CA ARG A 109 6.67 15.89 -11.79
C ARG A 109 6.65 16.98 -10.71
N ASP A 110 5.46 17.29 -10.20
CA ASP A 110 5.28 18.32 -9.17
C ASP A 110 5.48 17.76 -7.75
N THR A 111 6.28 16.71 -7.62
CA THR A 111 6.52 15.98 -6.37
C THR A 111 8.03 15.92 -6.07
N ASP A 112 8.40 16.18 -4.82
CA ASP A 112 9.79 16.12 -4.35
C ASP A 112 10.24 14.68 -4.09
N LEU A 113 9.31 13.81 -3.67
CA LEU A 113 9.57 12.41 -3.30
C LEU A 113 8.36 11.53 -3.57
N VAL A 114 8.57 10.36 -4.14
CA VAL A 114 7.56 9.30 -4.21
C VAL A 114 7.82 8.26 -3.14
N ILE A 115 6.81 7.93 -2.35
CA ILE A 115 6.83 6.81 -1.38
C ILE A 115 5.96 5.69 -1.94
N ASP A 116 6.58 4.53 -2.17
CA ASP A 116 5.87 3.30 -2.53
C ASP A 116 5.56 2.51 -1.26
N GLU A 117 4.28 2.40 -0.94
CA GLU A 117 3.77 1.70 0.25
C GLU A 117 3.07 0.38 -0.08
N ALA A 118 3.46 -0.30 -1.13
CA ALA A 118 2.98 -1.65 -1.37
C ALA A 118 3.36 -2.57 -0.19
N GLY A 119 2.40 -3.16 0.50
CA GLY A 119 2.70 -4.07 1.62
C GLY A 119 3.58 -5.26 1.18
N ILE A 120 3.40 -5.73 -0.06
CA ILE A 120 4.22 -6.78 -0.69
C ILE A 120 4.43 -6.40 -2.16
N SER A 121 5.68 -6.40 -2.63
CA SER A 121 6.02 -6.23 -4.04
C SER A 121 7.15 -7.19 -4.45
N PHE A 122 7.35 -7.38 -5.75
CA PHE A 122 8.41 -8.24 -6.29
C PHE A 122 8.50 -9.60 -5.60
N SER A 123 7.35 -10.28 -5.44
CA SER A 123 7.27 -11.62 -4.86
C SER A 123 6.83 -12.62 -5.94
N ASP A 124 7.47 -13.80 -5.97
CA ASP A 124 7.15 -14.85 -6.95
C ASP A 124 5.72 -15.36 -6.80
N ASN A 125 5.20 -15.34 -5.58
CA ASN A 125 3.81 -15.72 -5.29
C ASN A 125 2.75 -14.76 -5.90
N ARG A 126 3.15 -13.57 -6.37
CA ARG A 126 2.24 -12.60 -7.00
C ARG A 126 2.11 -12.80 -8.52
N GLY A 127 3.00 -13.57 -9.11
CA GLY A 127 3.01 -13.86 -10.55
C GLY A 127 3.50 -12.71 -11.43
N PHE A 128 3.63 -13.00 -12.72
CA PHE A 128 4.21 -12.09 -13.71
C PHE A 128 3.50 -10.74 -13.80
N VAL A 129 2.17 -10.74 -13.96
CA VAL A 129 1.39 -9.51 -14.17
C VAL A 129 1.53 -8.53 -13.01
N MET A 130 1.45 -9.01 -11.77
CA MET A 130 1.55 -8.14 -10.60
C MET A 130 2.98 -7.62 -10.38
N ASN A 131 4.00 -8.41 -10.72
CA ASN A 131 5.39 -7.97 -10.62
C ASN A 131 5.73 -6.97 -11.74
N THR A 132 5.19 -7.14 -12.95
CA THR A 132 5.27 -6.15 -14.04
C THR A 132 4.60 -4.84 -13.64
N TYR A 133 3.42 -4.90 -13.04
CA TYR A 133 2.73 -3.73 -12.53
C TYR A 133 3.57 -3.00 -11.45
N ALA A 134 4.11 -3.74 -10.47
CA ALA A 134 5.00 -3.17 -9.44
C ALA A 134 6.25 -2.51 -10.05
N PHE A 135 6.84 -3.11 -11.09
CA PHE A 135 7.96 -2.52 -11.83
C PHE A 135 7.54 -1.19 -12.49
N ILE A 136 6.44 -1.17 -13.22
CA ILE A 136 5.94 0.03 -13.93
C ILE A 136 5.61 1.15 -12.95
N THR A 137 4.99 0.84 -11.81
CA THR A 137 4.67 1.82 -10.76
C THR A 137 5.91 2.58 -10.29
N MET A 138 7.08 1.91 -10.21
CA MET A 138 8.34 2.56 -9.84
C MET A 138 9.06 3.17 -11.05
N ALA A 139 8.94 2.55 -12.22
CA ALA A 139 9.61 3.03 -13.42
C ALA A 139 9.10 4.41 -13.87
N VAL A 140 7.79 4.67 -13.78
CA VAL A 140 7.19 5.95 -14.20
C VAL A 140 7.84 7.14 -13.49
N PRO A 141 7.82 7.27 -12.15
CA PRO A 141 8.47 8.39 -11.48
C PRO A 141 9.98 8.45 -11.73
N LYS A 142 10.67 7.30 -11.78
CA LYS A 142 12.12 7.28 -12.05
C LYS A 142 12.48 7.74 -13.46
N LEU A 143 11.68 7.44 -14.47
CA LEU A 143 11.89 7.90 -15.86
C LEU A 143 11.78 9.42 -15.98
N ILE A 144 10.89 10.03 -15.22
CA ILE A 144 10.72 11.50 -15.20
C ILE A 144 11.63 12.21 -14.19
N GLY A 145 12.51 11.46 -13.50
CA GLY A 145 13.56 12.01 -12.64
C GLY A 145 13.17 12.24 -11.18
N VAL A 146 12.04 11.72 -10.72
CA VAL A 146 11.60 11.88 -9.32
C VAL A 146 12.26 10.82 -8.42
N PRO A 147 12.77 11.19 -7.24
CA PRO A 147 13.27 10.25 -6.24
C PRO A 147 12.15 9.31 -5.74
N VAL A 148 12.50 8.04 -5.49
CA VAL A 148 11.54 7.03 -5.01
C VAL A 148 12.11 6.27 -3.82
N VAL A 149 11.32 6.15 -2.76
CA VAL A 149 11.59 5.33 -1.59
C VAL A 149 10.58 4.18 -1.55
N LYS A 150 11.04 2.97 -1.28
CA LYS A 150 10.18 1.82 -0.96
C LYS A 150 10.04 1.73 0.56
N TYR A 151 8.82 1.90 1.05
CA TYR A 151 8.57 2.00 2.48
C TYR A 151 7.88 0.74 3.03
N SER A 152 8.51 0.12 4.02
CA SER A 152 7.95 -0.99 4.82
C SER A 152 7.39 -2.16 4.00
N GLN A 153 8.17 -2.67 3.03
CA GLN A 153 7.70 -3.70 2.10
C GLN A 153 8.34 -5.06 2.36
N ALA A 154 7.53 -6.12 2.23
CA ALA A 154 8.02 -7.48 2.03
C ALA A 154 8.32 -7.72 0.55
N MET A 155 9.50 -8.29 0.23
CA MET A 155 9.95 -8.59 -1.13
C MET A 155 10.64 -9.95 -1.18
N GLY A 156 10.58 -10.62 -2.34
CA GLY A 156 11.18 -11.94 -2.58
C GLY A 156 10.12 -13.05 -2.52
N SER A 157 10.39 -14.35 -2.64
CA SER A 157 11.69 -14.80 -3.16
C SER A 157 11.91 -14.30 -4.60
N PHE A 158 13.14 -14.32 -5.10
CA PHE A 158 13.50 -13.89 -6.45
C PHE A 158 13.95 -15.10 -7.30
N GLU A 159 13.21 -16.21 -7.23
CA GLU A 159 13.46 -17.44 -7.99
C GLU A 159 13.00 -17.30 -9.44
N SER A 160 11.84 -16.63 -9.65
CA SER A 160 11.32 -16.35 -10.98
C SER A 160 12.26 -15.42 -11.76
N PHE A 161 12.60 -15.81 -12.99
CA PHE A 161 13.49 -15.07 -13.88
C PHE A 161 13.04 -13.61 -14.08
N PHE A 162 11.79 -13.39 -14.42
CA PHE A 162 11.27 -12.03 -14.65
C PHE A 162 11.25 -11.19 -13.38
N ASN A 163 10.85 -11.77 -12.24
CA ASN A 163 10.84 -11.06 -10.98
C ASN A 163 12.24 -10.60 -10.58
N ARG A 164 13.23 -11.49 -10.73
CA ARG A 164 14.64 -11.19 -10.48
C ARG A 164 15.17 -10.09 -11.39
N ILE A 165 14.87 -10.12 -12.69
CA ILE A 165 15.26 -9.07 -13.64
C ILE A 165 14.65 -7.73 -13.25
N TYR A 166 13.35 -7.68 -13.02
CA TYR A 166 12.66 -6.45 -12.62
C TYR A 166 13.26 -5.86 -11.35
N ALA A 167 13.48 -6.69 -10.33
CA ALA A 167 14.11 -6.27 -9.08
C ALA A 167 15.51 -5.71 -9.31
N LYS A 168 16.38 -6.42 -10.07
CA LYS A 168 17.75 -5.98 -10.38
C LYS A 168 17.80 -4.69 -11.21
N ILE A 169 16.80 -4.44 -12.05
CA ILE A 169 16.74 -3.21 -12.82
C ILE A 169 16.27 -2.04 -11.96
N ILE A 170 15.22 -2.21 -11.16
CA ILE A 170 14.54 -1.06 -10.54
C ILE A 170 15.02 -0.77 -9.11
N LEU A 171 15.28 -1.78 -8.28
CA LEU A 171 15.60 -1.57 -6.87
C LEU A 171 16.90 -0.79 -6.63
N PRO A 172 18.01 -1.01 -7.39
CA PRO A 172 19.21 -0.18 -7.23
C PRO A 172 19.01 1.30 -7.53
N ARG A 173 17.92 1.64 -8.24
CA ARG A 173 17.58 3.03 -8.60
C ARG A 173 16.73 3.74 -7.54
N MET A 174 16.28 3.02 -6.51
CA MET A 174 15.58 3.61 -5.37
C MET A 174 16.55 4.44 -4.53
N GLU A 175 16.04 5.45 -3.84
CA GLU A 175 16.85 6.24 -2.89
C GLU A 175 17.07 5.47 -1.59
N LEU A 176 16.02 4.78 -1.13
CA LEU A 176 16.04 3.95 0.07
C LEU A 176 15.04 2.79 -0.10
N ILE A 177 15.36 1.66 0.49
CA ILE A 177 14.48 0.49 0.59
C ILE A 177 14.33 0.14 2.07
N CYS A 178 13.17 0.41 2.65
CA CYS A 178 12.82 -0.05 3.99
C CYS A 178 12.27 -1.49 3.89
N ALA A 179 13.17 -2.45 4.08
CA ALA A 179 12.88 -3.88 4.00
C ALA A 179 12.15 -4.34 5.26
N ARG A 180 10.93 -4.85 5.11
CA ARG A 180 10.12 -5.33 6.22
C ARG A 180 10.62 -6.69 6.71
N GLY A 181 11.45 -6.67 7.76
CA GLY A 181 12.03 -7.83 8.44
C GLY A 181 13.23 -8.45 7.73
N ASP A 182 13.87 -9.38 8.43
CA ASP A 182 15.13 -10.02 8.03
C ASP A 182 15.01 -10.83 6.76
N ILE A 183 13.92 -11.59 6.59
CA ILE A 183 13.67 -12.41 5.40
C ILE A 183 13.69 -11.56 4.12
N THR A 184 13.11 -10.36 4.18
CA THR A 184 13.16 -9.44 3.02
C THR A 184 14.58 -8.97 2.75
N MET A 185 15.33 -8.65 3.79
CA MET A 185 16.73 -8.24 3.66
C MET A 185 17.62 -9.37 3.09
N GLU A 186 17.43 -10.60 3.54
CA GLU A 186 18.13 -11.78 3.01
C GLU A 186 17.81 -12.00 1.53
N ASN A 187 16.54 -11.88 1.14
CA ASN A 187 16.14 -11.96 -0.25
C ASN A 187 16.80 -10.88 -1.12
N LEU A 188 16.89 -9.63 -0.64
CA LEU A 188 17.57 -8.55 -1.36
C LEU A 188 19.07 -8.81 -1.51
N ARG A 189 19.72 -9.32 -0.46
CA ARG A 189 21.14 -9.73 -0.48
C ARG A 189 21.39 -10.84 -1.48
N SER A 190 20.49 -11.84 -1.57
CA SER A 190 20.64 -12.99 -2.48
C SER A 190 20.73 -12.59 -3.96
N ILE A 191 20.23 -11.41 -4.32
CA ILE A 191 20.30 -10.87 -5.69
C ILE A 191 21.20 -9.63 -5.81
N GLY A 192 21.89 -9.22 -4.73
CA GLY A 192 22.85 -8.12 -4.72
C GLY A 192 22.24 -6.73 -4.86
N VAL A 193 21.04 -6.48 -4.32
CA VAL A 193 20.34 -5.19 -4.41
C VAL A 193 20.07 -4.54 -3.04
N ASP A 194 20.79 -4.95 -2.02
CA ASP A 194 20.63 -4.52 -0.63
C ASP A 194 21.39 -3.25 -0.23
N LYS A 195 22.24 -2.69 -1.10
CA LYS A 195 23.11 -1.55 -0.78
C LYS A 195 22.39 -0.32 -0.20
N LYS A 196 21.15 -0.11 -0.58
CA LYS A 196 20.31 0.99 -0.11
C LYS A 196 19.15 0.49 0.76
N ALA A 197 19.25 -0.73 1.27
CA ALA A 197 18.22 -1.33 2.10
C ALA A 197 18.53 -1.20 3.58
N VAL A 198 17.50 -0.91 4.37
CA VAL A 198 17.51 -0.94 5.83
C VAL A 198 16.36 -1.81 6.32
N ILE A 199 16.59 -2.55 7.41
CA ILE A 199 15.53 -3.34 8.03
C ILE A 199 14.59 -2.39 8.78
N CYS A 200 13.30 -2.60 8.65
CA CYS A 200 12.26 -1.87 9.38
C CYS A 200 11.14 -2.80 9.83
N ALA A 201 10.35 -2.34 10.81
CA ALA A 201 9.08 -2.95 11.16
C ALA A 201 8.00 -2.67 10.10
N ASP A 202 6.84 -3.32 10.21
CA ASP A 202 5.66 -2.95 9.43
C ASP A 202 5.22 -1.52 9.80
N GLY A 203 4.97 -0.67 8.80
CA GLY A 203 4.58 0.72 9.01
C GLY A 203 3.29 0.89 9.83
N ALA A 204 2.41 -0.10 9.81
CA ALA A 204 1.19 -0.06 10.60
C ALA A 204 1.42 -0.05 12.12
N PHE A 205 2.56 -0.58 12.62
CA PHE A 205 2.90 -0.53 14.05
C PHE A 205 3.13 0.89 14.59
N SER A 206 3.36 1.85 13.72
CA SER A 206 3.49 3.26 14.13
C SER A 206 2.15 4.00 14.12
N MET A 207 1.04 3.33 13.84
CA MET A 207 -0.29 3.93 13.91
C MET A 207 -0.60 4.29 15.36
N LYS A 208 -0.87 5.57 15.62
CA LYS A 208 -1.33 6.03 16.92
C LYS A 208 -2.82 5.69 17.05
N ASP A 209 -3.20 5.03 18.13
CA ASP A 209 -4.60 4.78 18.44
C ASP A 209 -5.33 6.12 18.58
N SER A 210 -6.44 6.27 17.89
CA SER A 210 -7.30 7.39 18.20
C SER A 210 -8.08 7.01 19.48
N MET A 211 -7.81 7.66 20.58
CA MET A 211 -8.54 7.47 21.86
C MET A 211 -10.06 7.53 21.61
N LYS A 212 -10.52 8.46 20.75
CA LYS A 212 -11.93 8.57 20.35
C LYS A 212 -12.49 7.34 19.64
N ALA A 213 -11.67 6.58 18.91
CA ALA A 213 -12.12 5.35 18.27
C ALA A 213 -12.18 4.21 19.29
N ALA A 214 -11.26 4.15 20.23
CA ALA A 214 -11.26 3.19 21.33
C ALA A 214 -12.49 3.42 22.25
N GLU A 215 -12.76 4.66 22.65
CA GLU A 215 -13.93 5.04 23.46
C GLU A 215 -15.26 4.60 22.80
N LYS A 216 -15.42 4.86 21.51
CA LYS A 216 -16.63 4.42 20.76
C LYS A 216 -16.77 2.91 20.66
N VAL A 217 -15.65 2.18 20.58
CA VAL A 217 -15.64 0.72 20.56
C VAL A 217 -15.97 0.18 21.94
N GLU A 218 -15.42 0.77 23.01
CA GLU A 218 -15.72 0.39 24.40
C GLU A 218 -17.20 0.61 24.73
N GLU A 219 -17.78 1.76 24.35
CA GLU A 219 -19.20 2.04 24.52
C GLU A 219 -20.06 0.98 23.83
N HIS A 220 -19.76 0.65 22.58
CA HIS A 220 -20.49 -0.36 21.82
C HIS A 220 -20.35 -1.79 22.36
N ILE A 221 -19.16 -2.12 22.89
CA ILE A 221 -18.87 -3.43 23.49
C ILE A 221 -19.57 -3.56 24.85
N SER A 222 -19.62 -2.49 25.65
CA SER A 222 -20.23 -2.51 26.99
C SER A 222 -21.76 -2.67 26.95
N GLU A 223 -22.41 -2.24 25.88
CA GLU A 223 -23.87 -2.30 25.72
C GLU A 223 -24.37 -3.64 25.15
N ASP A 224 -23.54 -4.41 24.47
CA ASP A 224 -23.95 -5.67 23.82
C ASP A 224 -23.63 -6.89 24.69
N PRO A 225 -24.67 -7.62 25.16
CA PRO A 225 -24.51 -8.83 25.97
C PRO A 225 -23.61 -9.91 25.36
N PHE A 226 -23.41 -9.88 24.04
CA PHE A 226 -22.48 -10.78 23.35
C PHE A 226 -21.06 -10.68 23.90
N TYR A 227 -20.62 -9.48 24.31
CA TYR A 227 -19.28 -9.24 24.83
C TYR A 227 -19.12 -9.46 26.33
N ASN A 228 -20.20 -9.71 27.06
CA ASN A 228 -20.17 -9.98 28.50
C ASN A 228 -19.59 -11.36 28.85
N GLY A 229 -19.36 -12.21 27.85
CA GLY A 229 -18.78 -13.55 28.00
C GLY A 229 -17.33 -13.66 27.49
N ASN A 230 -16.85 -14.89 27.44
CA ASN A 230 -15.56 -15.20 26.80
C ASN A 230 -15.69 -15.12 25.29
N VAL A 231 -15.20 -14.05 24.66
CA VAL A 231 -15.28 -13.85 23.21
C VAL A 231 -14.01 -14.33 22.53
N VAL A 232 -14.15 -15.13 21.46
CA VAL A 232 -13.04 -15.57 20.60
C VAL A 232 -13.27 -15.02 19.19
N GLY A 233 -12.33 -14.17 18.73
CA GLY A 233 -12.31 -13.65 17.37
C GLY A 233 -11.70 -14.66 16.39
N LEU A 234 -12.43 -15.07 15.35
CA LEU A 234 -11.93 -15.90 14.26
C LEU A 234 -11.72 -15.08 12.99
N SER A 235 -10.47 -14.82 12.62
CA SER A 235 -10.12 -14.15 11.37
C SER A 235 -9.97 -15.15 10.24
N LEU A 236 -10.99 -15.27 9.39
CA LEU A 236 -11.02 -16.21 8.27
C LEU A 236 -10.30 -15.62 7.05
N SER A 237 -9.41 -16.41 6.42
CA SER A 237 -8.63 -15.96 5.27
C SER A 237 -9.02 -16.68 3.98
N SER A 238 -9.50 -15.93 2.99
CA SER A 238 -9.78 -16.46 1.65
C SER A 238 -8.51 -16.92 0.91
N VAL A 239 -7.35 -16.36 1.26
CA VAL A 239 -6.04 -16.76 0.69
C VAL A 239 -5.65 -18.14 1.23
N VAL A 240 -5.84 -18.37 2.53
CA VAL A 240 -5.61 -19.68 3.15
C VAL A 240 -6.58 -20.72 2.59
N ASP A 241 -7.88 -20.42 2.49
CA ASP A 241 -8.88 -21.29 1.88
C ASP A 241 -8.47 -21.72 0.45
N LYS A 242 -8.01 -20.76 -0.36
CA LYS A 242 -7.54 -21.02 -1.73
C LYS A 242 -6.29 -21.92 -1.76
N LYS A 243 -5.35 -21.74 -0.83
CA LYS A 243 -4.16 -22.59 -0.70
C LYS A 243 -4.55 -24.00 -0.25
N CYS A 244 -5.38 -24.11 0.77
CA CYS A 244 -5.86 -25.39 1.31
C CYS A 244 -6.59 -26.22 0.26
N ARG A 245 -7.43 -25.60 -0.58
CA ARG A 245 -8.07 -26.30 -1.71
C ARG A 245 -7.08 -26.91 -2.70
N LYS A 246 -5.96 -26.23 -2.98
CA LYS A 246 -4.90 -26.79 -3.85
C LYS A 246 -4.21 -28.00 -3.23
N LEU A 247 -4.25 -28.13 -1.91
CA LEU A 247 -3.68 -29.24 -1.14
C LEU A 247 -4.75 -30.27 -0.72
N ASN A 248 -5.98 -30.19 -1.25
CA ASN A 248 -7.13 -31.01 -0.88
C ASN A 248 -7.47 -30.96 0.62
N ILE A 249 -7.19 -29.84 1.30
CA ILE A 249 -7.52 -29.63 2.72
C ILE A 249 -8.84 -28.86 2.80
N ASN A 250 -9.80 -29.42 3.55
CA ASN A 250 -11.10 -28.79 3.79
C ASN A 250 -11.00 -27.70 4.90
N TYR A 251 -10.39 -26.58 4.58
CA TYR A 251 -10.21 -25.43 5.50
C TYR A 251 -11.54 -24.95 6.10
N ARG A 252 -12.60 -24.86 5.29
CA ARG A 252 -13.91 -24.39 5.76
C ARG A 252 -14.54 -25.33 6.76
N GLY A 253 -14.44 -26.64 6.51
CA GLY A 253 -14.91 -27.66 7.44
C GLY A 253 -14.17 -27.64 8.77
N ILE A 254 -12.85 -27.45 8.74
CA ILE A 254 -12.02 -27.31 9.93
C ILE A 254 -12.44 -26.07 10.75
N MET A 255 -12.56 -24.91 10.12
CA MET A 255 -12.94 -23.67 10.79
C MET A 255 -14.36 -23.71 11.35
N TYR A 256 -15.28 -24.34 10.62
CA TYR A 256 -16.65 -24.58 11.09
C TYR A 256 -16.68 -25.51 12.32
N GLY A 257 -15.94 -26.62 12.27
CA GLY A 257 -15.82 -27.54 13.39
C GLY A 257 -15.22 -26.86 14.62
N PHE A 258 -14.20 -26.03 14.43
CA PHE A 258 -13.58 -25.27 15.50
C PHE A 258 -14.53 -24.23 16.12
N ALA A 259 -15.27 -23.48 15.28
CA ALA A 259 -16.29 -22.56 15.80
C ALA A 259 -17.38 -23.29 16.62
N LYS A 260 -17.87 -24.44 16.14
CA LYS A 260 -18.83 -25.28 16.91
C LYS A 260 -18.25 -25.77 18.23
N TYR A 261 -16.98 -26.17 18.23
CA TYR A 261 -16.29 -26.56 19.45
C TYR A 261 -16.26 -25.41 20.47
N LEU A 262 -15.87 -24.22 20.07
CA LEU A 262 -15.85 -23.06 20.95
C LEU A 262 -17.23 -22.75 21.54
N ILE A 263 -18.26 -22.70 20.69
CA ILE A 263 -19.64 -22.42 21.12
C ILE A 263 -20.10 -23.47 22.15
N LYS A 264 -19.81 -24.74 21.90
CA LYS A 264 -20.16 -25.85 22.83
C LYS A 264 -19.48 -25.71 24.21
N HIS A 265 -18.31 -25.03 24.24
CA HIS A 265 -17.56 -24.78 25.49
C HIS A 265 -17.84 -23.41 26.11
N GLY A 266 -18.94 -22.75 25.71
CA GLY A 266 -19.39 -21.51 26.32
C GLY A 266 -18.70 -20.24 25.83
N TYR A 267 -18.00 -20.29 24.69
CA TYR A 267 -17.41 -19.10 24.07
C TYR A 267 -18.36 -18.46 23.07
N ASN A 268 -18.41 -17.14 23.07
CA ASN A 268 -18.99 -16.35 21.99
C ASN A 268 -18.00 -16.24 20.84
N VAL A 269 -18.42 -16.53 19.60
CA VAL A 269 -17.52 -16.54 18.43
C VAL A 269 -17.81 -15.35 17.54
N LEU A 270 -16.83 -14.43 17.43
CA LEU A 270 -16.88 -13.27 16.54
C LEU A 270 -16.11 -13.58 15.25
N LEU A 271 -16.80 -13.57 14.12
CA LEU A 271 -16.15 -13.70 12.82
C LEU A 271 -15.61 -12.37 12.33
N ILE A 272 -14.28 -12.27 12.19
CA ILE A 272 -13.59 -11.06 11.76
C ILE A 272 -13.19 -11.20 10.30
N ALA A 273 -13.68 -10.29 9.44
CA ALA A 273 -13.28 -10.25 8.04
C ALA A 273 -11.83 -9.75 7.90
N ASN A 274 -10.93 -10.62 7.43
CA ASN A 274 -9.51 -10.28 7.21
C ASN A 274 -9.34 -9.21 6.13
N ALA A 275 -10.12 -9.29 5.03
CA ALA A 275 -10.14 -8.30 3.96
C ALA A 275 -11.56 -8.17 3.41
N ALA A 276 -12.23 -7.09 3.74
CA ALA A 276 -13.55 -6.73 3.21
C ALA A 276 -13.42 -5.46 2.38
N ARG A 277 -13.95 -5.48 1.15
CA ARG A 277 -14.10 -4.26 0.34
C ARG A 277 -15.48 -3.68 0.58
N ILE A 278 -15.56 -2.39 0.90
CA ILE A 278 -16.83 -1.67 0.96
C ILE A 278 -17.43 -1.70 -0.46
N GLY A 279 -18.63 -2.25 -0.62
CA GLY A 279 -19.28 -2.45 -1.93
C GLY A 279 -19.40 -3.91 -2.38
N SER A 280 -18.54 -4.83 -1.93
CA SER A 280 -18.71 -6.26 -2.25
C SER A 280 -19.81 -6.95 -1.42
N VAL A 281 -20.26 -6.32 -0.34
CA VAL A 281 -21.35 -6.81 0.52
C VAL A 281 -22.72 -6.51 -0.10
N LYS A 282 -22.86 -5.38 -0.83
CA LYS A 282 -24.13 -5.03 -1.50
C LYS A 282 -24.46 -5.90 -2.73
N ALA A 283 -23.47 -6.52 -3.35
CA ALA A 283 -23.66 -7.32 -4.57
C ALA A 283 -24.06 -8.79 -4.31
N ARG A 284 -24.25 -9.21 -3.06
CA ARG A 284 -24.59 -10.61 -2.71
C ARG A 284 -25.96 -10.77 -2.05
N ASN A 285 -26.72 -9.71 -1.88
CA ASN A 285 -28.08 -9.72 -1.30
C ASN A 285 -29.16 -9.46 -2.36
N ASN A 286 -28.90 -9.77 -3.63
CA ASN A 286 -29.92 -9.89 -4.69
C ASN A 286 -29.87 -11.29 -5.31
#